data_284ce03b4ce8433b55af497c8d9c6e1e
#
_entry.id   284ce03b4ce8433b55af497c8d9c6e1e
#
_cell.length_a   1.000
_cell.length_b   1.000
_cell.length_c   1.000
_cell.angle_alpha   90.00
_cell.angle_beta   90.00
_cell.angle_gamma   90.00
#
_symmetry.space_group_name_H-M   'P 1'
#
loop_
_entity.id
_entity.type
_entity.pdbx_description
1 polymer ?
#
loop_
_entity_poly.entity_id
_entity_poly.type
_entity_poly.pdbx_seq_one_letter_code
_entity_poly.pdbx_strand_id
1 'polypeptide(L)'
;MTRNEKLKIVWTYFVIAGIAFLSALNYELFVFPNQFAPSGVNGICTIVQYLTGISVGYLSLLINIPLAIWCYVQVSKPVAVRSMVYVITFSLALLVLDKIDLSPIAYATENGTSRILGPLVAGIIMGFCYGVLIKASAYTGGTDFVSAVIHKWHPEKSVFSLTFAINAMVAIASFFVYDYKMEPVILCILYGFTSTTVVETRMSLLRAAKSAITASFSLGFIFPWSSATRRSGKTSFCSFSA
;
A
#
# COMPACT_ATOMS: atom_id res chain seq x y z
N MET A 1 -14.80 -25.48 -0.05
CA MET A 1 -14.03 -24.48 -0.85
C MET A 1 -13.94 -24.97 -2.27
N THR A 2 -14.56 -24.26 -3.21
CA THR A 2 -14.60 -24.64 -4.61
C THR A 2 -13.24 -24.46 -5.29
N ARG A 3 -13.00 -25.15 -6.42
CA ARG A 3 -11.76 -25.01 -7.22
C ARG A 3 -11.49 -23.53 -7.59
N ASN A 4 -12.55 -22.80 -7.92
CA ASN A 4 -12.47 -21.39 -8.29
C ASN A 4 -12.09 -20.47 -7.10
N GLU A 5 -12.48 -20.79 -5.88
CA GLU A 5 -12.09 -20.04 -4.69
C GLU A 5 -10.61 -20.24 -4.37
N LYS A 6 -10.10 -21.47 -4.47
CA LYS A 6 -8.67 -21.76 -4.30
C LYS A 6 -7.82 -20.99 -5.31
N LEU A 7 -8.25 -20.97 -6.58
CA LEU A 7 -7.55 -20.27 -7.64
C LEU A 7 -7.49 -18.75 -7.40
N LYS A 8 -8.58 -18.14 -6.93
CA LYS A 8 -8.62 -16.72 -6.55
C LYS A 8 -7.66 -16.39 -5.40
N ILE A 9 -7.54 -17.27 -4.42
CA ILE A 9 -6.62 -17.08 -3.30
C ILE A 9 -5.17 -17.12 -3.79
N VAL A 10 -4.80 -18.14 -4.57
CA VAL A 10 -3.46 -18.28 -5.14
C VAL A 10 -3.10 -17.06 -5.99
N TRP A 11 -4.03 -16.61 -6.84
CA TRP A 11 -3.86 -15.41 -7.65
C TRP A 11 -3.63 -14.15 -6.81
N THR A 12 -4.34 -14.00 -5.68
CA THR A 12 -4.15 -12.88 -4.76
C THR A 12 -2.74 -12.87 -4.19
N TYR A 13 -2.20 -14.00 -3.75
CA TYR A 13 -0.83 -14.09 -3.25
C TYR A 13 0.21 -13.80 -4.34
N PHE A 14 -0.02 -14.27 -5.56
CA PHE A 14 0.85 -13.97 -6.69
C PHE A 14 0.89 -12.47 -7.01
N VAL A 15 -0.28 -11.81 -7.00
CA VAL A 15 -0.36 -10.34 -7.18
C VAL A 15 0.37 -9.61 -6.05
N ILE A 16 0.18 -10.02 -4.79
CA ILE A 16 0.88 -9.42 -3.64
C ILE A 16 2.40 -9.55 -3.79
N ALA A 17 2.90 -10.70 -4.18
CA ALA A 17 4.33 -10.91 -4.41
C ALA A 17 4.87 -10.07 -5.57
N GLY A 18 4.14 -9.96 -6.68
CA GLY A 18 4.52 -9.10 -7.81
C GLY A 18 4.58 -7.62 -7.43
N ILE A 19 3.61 -7.15 -6.65
CA ILE A 19 3.60 -5.78 -6.12
C ILE A 19 4.75 -5.54 -5.13
N ALA A 20 5.08 -6.52 -4.28
CA ALA A 20 6.21 -6.43 -3.36
C ALA A 20 7.54 -6.31 -4.12
N PHE A 21 7.73 -7.09 -5.18
CA PHE A 21 8.90 -7.00 -6.04
C PHE A 21 8.99 -5.65 -6.77
N LEU A 22 7.87 -5.15 -7.30
CA LEU A 22 7.82 -3.82 -7.92
C LEU A 22 8.15 -2.71 -6.91
N SER A 23 7.70 -2.85 -5.66
CA SER A 23 8.06 -1.92 -4.58
C SER A 23 9.55 -1.97 -4.26
N ALA A 24 10.18 -3.14 -4.26
CA ALA A 24 11.62 -3.28 -4.04
C ALA A 24 12.43 -2.63 -5.18
N LEU A 25 12.04 -2.85 -6.44
CA LEU A 25 12.63 -2.16 -7.58
C LEU A 25 12.50 -0.63 -7.47
N ASN A 26 11.34 -0.15 -7.01
CA ASN A 26 11.13 1.28 -6.80
C ASN A 26 12.11 1.86 -5.76
N TYR A 27 12.44 1.10 -4.72
CA TYR A 27 13.43 1.51 -3.72
C TYR A 27 14.83 1.60 -4.31
N GLU A 28 15.26 0.58 -5.04
CA GLU A 28 16.59 0.54 -5.66
C GLU A 28 16.79 1.60 -6.74
N LEU A 29 15.77 1.84 -7.56
CA LEU A 29 15.90 2.73 -8.71
C LEU A 29 15.67 4.21 -8.38
N PHE A 30 14.83 4.52 -7.40
CA PHE A 30 14.40 5.91 -7.15
C PHE A 30 14.63 6.39 -5.72
N VAL A 31 14.55 5.52 -4.70
CA VAL A 31 14.66 5.93 -3.29
C VAL A 31 16.12 6.06 -2.88
N PHE A 32 16.89 4.97 -2.98
CA PHE A 32 18.27 4.93 -2.53
C PHE A 32 19.19 5.90 -3.28
N PRO A 33 19.11 5.99 -4.64
CA PRO A 33 19.97 6.91 -5.38
C PRO A 33 19.72 8.39 -5.06
N ASN A 34 18.49 8.74 -4.66
CA ASN A 34 18.11 10.12 -4.34
C ASN A 34 18.23 10.46 -2.83
N GLN A 35 18.71 9.53 -2.00
CA GLN A 35 19.05 9.74 -0.58
C GLN A 35 17.92 10.40 0.21
N PHE A 36 16.70 9.90 0.09
CA PHE A 36 15.58 10.31 0.95
C PHE A 36 14.97 9.11 1.67
N ALA A 37 14.39 9.35 2.84
CA ALA A 37 13.69 8.31 3.58
C ALA A 37 12.22 8.29 3.14
N PRO A 38 11.70 7.18 2.57
CA PRO A 38 10.27 7.06 2.35
C PRO A 38 9.53 7.04 3.69
N SER A 39 8.24 7.35 3.64
CA SER A 39 7.43 7.40 4.86
C SER A 39 7.32 6.05 5.57
N GLY A 40 7.08 6.09 6.86
CA GLY A 40 6.79 4.91 7.67
C GLY A 40 8.00 4.20 8.25
N VAL A 41 7.80 2.98 8.74
CA VAL A 41 8.88 2.15 9.31
C VAL A 41 9.98 1.87 8.28
N ASN A 42 9.62 1.71 7.00
CA ASN A 42 10.61 1.55 5.94
C ASN A 42 11.50 2.80 5.79
N GLY A 43 10.97 4.00 6.07
CA GLY A 43 11.76 5.22 6.15
C GLY A 43 12.77 5.19 7.30
N ILE A 44 12.35 4.67 8.46
CA ILE A 44 13.30 4.45 9.59
C ILE A 44 14.38 3.44 9.18
N CYS A 45 14.00 2.34 8.51
CA CYS A 45 14.96 1.36 7.99
C CYS A 45 15.96 1.99 7.00
N THR A 46 15.48 2.88 6.11
CA THR A 46 16.34 3.59 5.15
C THR A 46 17.32 4.53 5.85
N ILE A 47 16.86 5.25 6.90
CA ILE A 47 17.71 6.08 7.74
C ILE A 47 18.80 5.23 8.44
N VAL A 48 18.40 4.08 9.01
CA VAL A 48 19.34 3.17 9.66
C VAL A 48 20.34 2.58 8.64
N GLN A 49 19.88 2.20 7.44
CA GLN A 49 20.78 1.77 6.37
C GLN A 49 21.80 2.85 6.02
N TYR A 50 21.37 4.09 5.89
CA TYR A 50 22.27 5.22 5.61
C TYR A 50 23.36 5.39 6.67
N LEU A 51 23.01 5.21 7.95
CA LEU A 51 23.94 5.38 9.08
C LEU A 51 24.85 4.16 9.29
N THR A 52 24.36 2.95 9.05
CA THR A 52 25.04 1.70 9.47
C THR A 52 25.50 0.82 8.31
N GLY A 53 25.01 1.08 7.10
CA GLY A 53 25.22 0.21 5.94
C GLY A 53 24.43 -1.11 5.95
N ILE A 54 23.59 -1.35 6.99
CA ILE A 54 22.76 -2.55 7.06
C ILE A 54 21.58 -2.42 6.10
N SER A 55 21.43 -3.39 5.17
CA SER A 55 20.36 -3.35 4.16
C SER A 55 18.96 -3.23 4.80
N VAL A 56 18.11 -2.39 4.20
CA VAL A 56 16.68 -2.24 4.56
C VAL A 56 15.96 -3.58 4.57
N GLY A 57 16.37 -4.52 3.70
CA GLY A 57 15.78 -5.85 3.65
C GLY A 57 15.85 -6.60 5.00
N TYR A 58 16.99 -6.59 5.67
CA TYR A 58 17.14 -7.21 7.01
C TYR A 58 16.38 -6.44 8.07
N LEU A 59 16.49 -5.12 8.08
CA LEU A 59 15.83 -4.26 9.06
C LEU A 59 14.31 -4.35 8.94
N SER A 60 13.80 -4.36 7.72
CA SER A 60 12.37 -4.51 7.45
C SER A 60 11.84 -5.85 7.97
N LEU A 61 12.53 -6.96 7.77
CA LEU A 61 12.13 -8.26 8.33
C LEU A 61 12.14 -8.24 9.85
N LEU A 62 13.21 -7.73 10.45
CA LEU A 62 13.39 -7.71 11.91
C LEU A 62 12.26 -6.93 12.60
N ILE A 63 11.86 -5.79 12.05
CA ILE A 63 10.81 -4.94 12.63
C ILE A 63 9.41 -5.47 12.29
N ASN A 64 9.20 -5.93 11.06
CA ASN A 64 7.86 -6.31 10.61
C ASN A 64 7.40 -7.67 11.12
N ILE A 65 8.29 -8.61 11.43
CA ILE A 65 7.90 -9.92 11.99
C ILE A 65 7.12 -9.76 13.30
N PRO A 66 7.62 -9.06 14.34
CA PRO A 66 6.87 -8.85 15.57
C PRO A 66 5.59 -8.03 15.36
N LEU A 67 5.61 -7.03 14.48
CA LEU A 67 4.42 -6.24 14.16
C LEU A 67 3.34 -7.06 13.45
N ALA A 68 3.74 -7.96 12.56
CA ALA A 68 2.81 -8.87 11.89
C ALA A 68 2.19 -9.88 12.86
N ILE A 69 2.96 -10.42 13.82
CA ILE A 69 2.45 -11.29 14.88
C ILE A 69 1.42 -10.51 15.71
N TRP A 70 1.73 -9.28 16.09
CA TRP A 70 0.82 -8.41 16.82
C TRP A 70 -0.48 -8.14 16.04
N CYS A 71 -0.38 -7.81 14.75
CA CYS A 71 -1.52 -7.63 13.86
C CYS A 71 -2.34 -8.94 13.69
N TYR A 72 -1.67 -10.10 13.61
CA TYR A 72 -2.31 -11.42 13.50
C TYR A 72 -3.21 -11.72 14.70
N VAL A 73 -2.73 -11.42 15.91
CA VAL A 73 -3.47 -11.64 17.15
C VAL A 73 -4.57 -10.61 17.35
N GLN A 74 -4.28 -9.35 17.07
CA GLN A 74 -5.16 -8.23 17.42
C GLN A 74 -6.19 -7.87 16.35
N VAL A 75 -5.83 -7.94 15.06
CA VAL A 75 -6.69 -7.39 13.98
C VAL A 75 -7.37 -8.52 13.20
N SER A 76 -6.62 -9.20 12.35
CA SER A 76 -7.18 -10.21 11.44
C SER A 76 -6.09 -11.14 10.90
N LYS A 77 -6.31 -12.45 11.08
CA LYS A 77 -5.41 -13.50 10.59
C LYS A 77 -5.15 -13.42 9.08
N PRO A 78 -6.19 -13.35 8.19
CA PRO A 78 -5.96 -13.34 6.76
C PRO A 78 -5.25 -12.08 6.28
N VAL A 79 -5.50 -10.92 6.89
CA VAL A 79 -4.82 -9.67 6.57
C VAL A 79 -3.35 -9.76 6.95
N ALA A 80 -3.04 -10.19 8.18
CA ALA A 80 -1.66 -10.33 8.65
C ALA A 80 -0.84 -11.31 7.79
N VAL A 81 -1.41 -12.46 7.41
CA VAL A 81 -0.73 -13.45 6.55
C VAL A 81 -0.44 -12.88 5.16
N ARG A 82 -1.40 -12.21 4.53
CA ARG A 82 -1.20 -11.58 3.21
C ARG A 82 -0.15 -10.48 3.27
N SER A 83 -0.19 -9.64 4.30
CA SER A 83 0.80 -8.59 4.52
C SER A 83 2.18 -9.16 4.79
N MET A 84 2.27 -10.30 5.50
CA MET A 84 3.54 -10.98 5.75
C MET A 84 4.17 -11.50 4.46
N VAL A 85 3.36 -12.04 3.53
CA VAL A 85 3.84 -12.42 2.19
C VAL A 85 4.44 -11.21 1.45
N TYR A 86 3.77 -10.04 1.52
CA TYR A 86 4.33 -8.81 0.96
C TYR A 86 5.68 -8.46 1.60
N VAL A 87 5.75 -8.40 2.93
CA VAL A 87 6.97 -8.02 3.67
C VAL A 87 8.13 -8.97 3.37
N ILE A 88 7.89 -10.27 3.41
CA ILE A 88 8.94 -11.28 3.11
C ILE A 88 9.43 -11.12 1.67
N THR A 89 8.50 -11.04 0.70
CA THR A 89 8.88 -10.90 -0.72
C THR A 89 9.61 -9.60 -0.98
N PHE A 90 9.16 -8.48 -0.41
CA PHE A 90 9.78 -7.17 -0.51
C PHE A 90 11.20 -7.19 0.05
N SER A 91 11.38 -7.71 1.26
CA SER A 91 12.69 -7.77 1.92
C SER A 91 13.67 -8.70 1.20
N LEU A 92 13.21 -9.88 0.75
CA LEU A 92 14.04 -10.78 -0.02
C LEU A 92 14.42 -10.17 -1.38
N ALA A 93 13.47 -9.49 -2.04
CA ALA A 93 13.76 -8.81 -3.30
C ALA A 93 14.80 -7.71 -3.11
N LEU A 94 14.72 -6.89 -2.07
CA LEU A 94 15.76 -5.90 -1.74
C LEU A 94 17.14 -6.55 -1.52
N LEU A 95 17.20 -7.64 -0.74
CA LEU A 95 18.47 -8.35 -0.48
C LEU A 95 19.09 -8.97 -1.74
N VAL A 96 18.27 -9.35 -2.70
CA VAL A 96 18.74 -9.86 -4.00
C VAL A 96 19.17 -8.72 -4.91
N LEU A 97 18.37 -7.66 -4.99
CA LEU A 97 18.64 -6.49 -5.83
C LEU A 97 19.88 -5.71 -5.37
N ASP A 98 20.12 -5.63 -4.06
CA ASP A 98 21.32 -5.02 -3.46
C ASP A 98 22.64 -5.67 -3.93
N LYS A 99 22.58 -6.93 -4.40
CA LYS A 99 23.74 -7.64 -4.98
C LYS A 99 23.91 -7.40 -6.49
N ILE A 100 22.96 -6.79 -7.13
CA ILE A 100 22.94 -6.53 -8.57
C ILE A 100 23.29 -5.06 -8.78
N ASP A 101 24.29 -4.78 -9.57
CA ASP A 101 24.61 -3.39 -9.92
C ASP A 101 23.53 -2.79 -10.82
N LEU A 102 22.61 -2.04 -10.21
CA LEU A 102 21.54 -1.33 -10.88
C LEU A 102 21.90 0.13 -11.19
N SER A 103 23.12 0.56 -10.87
CA SER A 103 23.59 1.94 -11.10
C SER A 103 23.33 2.45 -12.53
N PRO A 104 23.47 1.65 -13.59
CA PRO A 104 23.27 2.12 -14.96
C PRO A 104 21.82 2.54 -15.29
N ILE A 105 20.84 1.99 -14.55
CA ILE A 105 19.41 2.25 -14.75
C ILE A 105 18.78 3.02 -13.58
N ALA A 106 19.53 3.22 -12.51
CA ALA A 106 19.10 3.97 -11.35
C ALA A 106 18.93 5.46 -11.71
N TYR A 107 17.83 6.03 -11.28
CA TYR A 107 17.55 7.45 -11.51
C TYR A 107 18.21 8.31 -10.44
N ALA A 108 19.46 8.66 -10.66
CA ALA A 108 20.20 9.66 -9.90
C ALA A 108 20.74 10.71 -10.88
N THR A 109 20.60 11.99 -10.57
CA THR A 109 21.15 13.04 -11.44
C THR A 109 22.26 13.78 -10.72
N GLU A 110 23.37 13.94 -11.43
CA GLU A 110 24.56 14.65 -10.95
C GLU A 110 24.33 16.13 -10.68
N ASN A 111 23.34 16.75 -11.33
CA ASN A 111 23.09 18.19 -11.28
C ASN A 111 22.02 18.66 -10.29
N GLY A 112 21.58 17.83 -9.36
CA GLY A 112 20.69 18.23 -8.24
C GLY A 112 19.22 18.52 -8.62
N THR A 113 18.93 18.94 -9.85
CA THR A 113 17.56 19.33 -10.29
C THR A 113 16.60 18.14 -10.36
N SER A 114 17.09 16.94 -10.57
CA SER A 114 16.28 15.72 -10.73
C SER A 114 15.99 14.99 -9.42
N ARG A 115 16.59 15.42 -8.30
CA ARG A 115 16.25 14.83 -7.01
C ARG A 115 14.76 14.93 -6.69
N ILE A 116 14.09 16.02 -7.11
CA ILE A 116 12.64 16.21 -6.93
C ILE A 116 11.83 15.19 -7.75
N LEU A 117 12.30 14.83 -8.95
CA LEU A 117 11.59 13.90 -9.82
C LEU A 117 11.63 12.45 -9.28
N GLY A 118 12.73 12.06 -8.63
CA GLY A 118 12.86 10.75 -7.98
C GLY A 118 11.72 10.44 -7.00
N PRO A 119 11.49 11.24 -5.95
CA PRO A 119 10.39 11.08 -5.01
C PRO A 119 8.99 11.14 -5.64
N LEU A 120 8.80 11.97 -6.69
CA LEU A 120 7.54 12.03 -7.41
C LEU A 120 7.22 10.70 -8.09
N VAL A 121 8.15 10.19 -8.90
CA VAL A 121 7.99 8.92 -9.60
C VAL A 121 7.87 7.77 -8.59
N ALA A 122 8.74 7.74 -7.58
CA ALA A 122 8.67 6.75 -6.52
C ALA A 122 7.33 6.76 -5.79
N GLY A 123 6.79 7.96 -5.50
CA GLY A 123 5.49 8.14 -4.87
C GLY A 123 4.33 7.65 -5.74
N ILE A 124 4.35 7.92 -7.04
CA ILE A 124 3.34 7.43 -7.98
C ILE A 124 3.33 5.89 -8.01
N ILE A 125 4.50 5.28 -8.19
CA ILE A 125 4.63 3.82 -8.22
C ILE A 125 4.15 3.22 -6.90
N MET A 126 4.59 3.76 -5.78
CA MET A 126 4.22 3.24 -4.47
C MET A 126 2.73 3.45 -4.17
N GLY A 127 2.15 4.58 -4.55
CA GLY A 127 0.71 4.84 -4.43
C GLY A 127 -0.12 3.84 -5.24
N PHE A 128 0.35 3.49 -6.46
CA PHE A 128 -0.27 2.43 -7.24
C PHE A 128 -0.17 1.07 -6.53
N CYS A 129 1.01 0.69 -6.06
CA CYS A 129 1.26 -0.55 -5.33
C CYS A 129 0.35 -0.65 -4.09
N TYR A 130 0.30 0.41 -3.29
CA TYR A 130 -0.52 0.47 -2.08
C TYR A 130 -2.01 0.33 -2.40
N GLY A 131 -2.49 0.98 -3.46
CA GLY A 131 -3.88 0.84 -3.91
C GLY A 131 -4.25 -0.58 -4.35
N VAL A 132 -3.30 -1.38 -4.88
CA VAL A 132 -3.52 -2.80 -5.17
C VAL A 132 -3.56 -3.62 -3.89
N LEU A 133 -2.65 -3.35 -2.94
CA LEU A 133 -2.58 -4.06 -1.66
C LEU A 133 -3.84 -3.87 -0.82
N ILE A 134 -4.40 -2.65 -0.76
CA ILE A 134 -5.68 -2.40 -0.08
C ILE A 134 -6.79 -3.30 -0.67
N LYS A 135 -6.88 -3.42 -1.99
CA LYS A 135 -7.84 -4.33 -2.64
C LYS A 135 -7.61 -5.80 -2.31
N ALA A 136 -6.35 -6.19 -2.16
CA ALA A 136 -5.97 -7.54 -1.75
C ALA A 136 -6.15 -7.78 -0.25
N SER A 137 -6.61 -6.77 0.52
CA SER A 137 -6.67 -6.78 1.98
C SER A 137 -5.31 -7.15 2.59
N ALA A 138 -4.28 -6.46 2.16
CA ALA A 138 -2.92 -6.56 2.65
C ALA A 138 -2.36 -5.16 2.95
N TYR A 139 -1.42 -5.10 3.87
CA TYR A 139 -0.67 -3.90 4.24
C TYR A 139 0.77 -4.00 3.75
N THR A 140 1.44 -2.85 3.63
CA THR A 140 2.87 -2.78 3.32
C THR A 140 3.76 -3.15 4.50
N GLY A 141 3.18 -3.36 5.67
CA GLY A 141 3.89 -3.60 6.92
C GLY A 141 4.10 -2.32 7.73
N GLY A 142 4.99 -2.40 8.72
CA GLY A 142 5.44 -1.24 9.49
C GLY A 142 4.32 -0.45 10.14
N THR A 143 4.26 0.83 9.78
CA THR A 143 3.26 1.77 10.31
C THR A 143 1.83 1.34 10.07
N ASP A 144 1.56 0.62 8.98
CA ASP A 144 0.21 0.16 8.67
C ASP A 144 -0.26 -0.89 9.70
N PHE A 145 0.63 -1.78 10.15
CA PHE A 145 0.29 -2.72 11.22
C PHE A 145 -0.02 -1.99 12.53
N VAL A 146 0.82 -1.01 12.89
CA VAL A 146 0.62 -0.21 14.10
C VAL A 146 -0.70 0.56 14.02
N SER A 147 -0.95 1.23 12.90
CA SER A 147 -2.17 2.01 12.69
C SER A 147 -3.43 1.13 12.70
N ALA A 148 -3.37 -0.08 12.12
CA ALA A 148 -4.48 -1.02 12.14
C ALA A 148 -4.81 -1.53 13.55
N VAL A 149 -3.78 -1.79 14.38
CA VAL A 149 -3.97 -2.21 15.76
C VAL A 149 -4.52 -1.07 16.61
N ILE A 150 -3.96 0.15 16.48
CA ILE A 150 -4.45 1.32 17.22
C ILE A 150 -5.89 1.65 16.83
N HIS A 151 -6.22 1.59 15.54
CA HIS A 151 -7.60 1.80 15.08
C HIS A 151 -8.59 0.79 15.67
N LYS A 152 -8.16 -0.46 15.90
CA LYS A 152 -9.00 -1.45 16.57
C LYS A 152 -9.30 -1.07 18.03
N TRP A 153 -8.33 -0.49 18.74
CA TRP A 153 -8.50 -0.04 20.12
C TRP A 153 -9.21 1.31 20.24
N HIS A 154 -9.02 2.17 19.23
CA HIS A 154 -9.57 3.52 19.15
C HIS A 154 -10.23 3.73 17.77
N PRO A 155 -11.47 3.19 17.57
CA PRO A 155 -12.18 3.28 16.29
C PRO A 155 -12.47 4.71 15.83
N GLU A 156 -12.48 5.67 16.77
CA GLU A 156 -12.64 7.10 16.52
C GLU A 156 -11.44 7.72 15.79
N LYS A 157 -10.25 7.10 15.86
CA LYS A 157 -9.05 7.58 15.19
C LYS A 157 -8.94 6.96 13.80
N SER A 158 -8.80 7.82 12.80
CA SER A 158 -8.57 7.36 11.43
C SER A 158 -7.20 6.71 11.28
N VAL A 159 -7.13 5.56 10.62
CA VAL A 159 -5.87 4.89 10.26
C VAL A 159 -4.95 5.85 9.49
N PHE A 160 -5.52 6.66 8.58
CA PHE A 160 -4.75 7.63 7.80
C PHE A 160 -4.12 8.72 8.67
N SER A 161 -4.83 9.25 9.68
CA SER A 161 -4.28 10.24 10.62
C SER A 161 -3.13 9.67 11.44
N LEU A 162 -3.23 8.41 11.87
CA LEU A 162 -2.16 7.74 12.62
C LEU A 162 -0.94 7.51 11.73
N THR A 163 -1.14 7.01 10.52
CA THR A 163 -0.06 6.82 9.54
C THR A 163 0.60 8.15 9.21
N PHE A 164 -0.18 9.21 9.01
CA PHE A 164 0.35 10.55 8.76
C PHE A 164 1.21 11.08 9.92
N ALA A 165 0.76 10.91 11.16
CA ALA A 165 1.52 11.34 12.34
C ALA A 165 2.88 10.60 12.44
N ILE A 166 2.90 9.29 12.18
CA ILE A 166 4.15 8.53 12.20
C ILE A 166 5.06 8.96 11.04
N ASN A 167 4.51 9.20 9.86
CA ASN A 167 5.28 9.68 8.71
C ASN A 167 5.89 11.07 8.96
N ALA A 168 5.16 11.97 9.63
CA ALA A 168 5.68 13.27 10.03
C ALA A 168 6.86 13.14 11.02
N MET A 169 6.78 12.20 11.97
CA MET A 169 7.90 11.93 12.88
C MET A 169 9.14 11.42 12.13
N VAL A 170 8.96 10.55 11.14
CA VAL A 170 10.07 10.06 10.29
C VAL A 170 10.68 11.20 9.49
N ALA A 171 9.87 12.09 8.92
CA ALA A 171 10.35 13.26 8.19
C ALA A 171 11.17 14.21 9.09
N ILE A 172 10.72 14.43 10.33
CA ILE A 172 11.47 15.21 11.33
C ILE A 172 12.79 14.50 11.69
N ALA A 173 12.76 13.19 11.93
CA ALA A 173 13.97 12.42 12.23
C ALA A 173 14.98 12.49 11.09
N SER A 174 14.53 12.47 9.83
CA SER A 174 15.40 12.57 8.66
C SER A 174 16.16 13.90 8.62
N PHE A 175 15.59 15.01 9.12
CA PHE A 175 16.27 16.28 9.22
C PHE A 175 17.55 16.20 10.07
N PHE A 176 17.48 15.54 11.22
CA PHE A 176 18.62 15.39 12.11
C PHE A 176 19.68 14.44 11.58
N VAL A 177 19.28 13.43 10.81
CA VAL A 177 20.19 12.39 10.32
C VAL A 177 20.92 12.80 9.05
N TYR A 178 20.26 13.55 8.15
CA TYR A 178 20.85 14.01 6.90
C TYR A 178 21.51 15.40 7.05
N ASP A 179 22.37 15.57 8.06
CA ASP A 179 23.21 16.77 8.28
C ASP A 179 22.43 18.10 8.37
N TYR A 180 21.25 18.10 8.98
CA TYR A 180 20.36 19.27 9.10
C TYR A 180 19.96 19.88 7.75
N LYS A 181 19.97 19.08 6.68
CA LYS A 181 19.53 19.54 5.36
C LYS A 181 18.01 19.44 5.23
N MET A 182 17.40 20.51 4.74
CA MET A 182 15.96 20.55 4.50
C MET A 182 15.54 19.73 3.26
N GLU A 183 16.46 19.49 2.33
CA GLU A 183 16.18 18.82 1.08
C GLU A 183 15.59 17.39 1.28
N PRO A 184 16.20 16.46 2.04
CA PRO A 184 15.62 15.14 2.28
C PRO A 184 14.23 15.19 2.93
N VAL A 185 13.98 16.17 3.80
CA VAL A 185 12.66 16.36 4.44
C VAL A 185 11.60 16.73 3.40
N ILE A 186 11.92 17.69 2.53
CA ILE A 186 11.03 18.10 1.45
C ILE A 186 10.75 16.92 0.51
N LEU A 187 11.76 16.12 0.17
CA LEU A 187 11.62 14.94 -0.67
C LEU A 187 10.75 13.86 -0.01
N CYS A 188 10.88 13.65 1.32
CA CYS A 188 10.00 12.77 2.09
C CYS A 188 8.54 13.22 2.04
N ILE A 189 8.30 14.52 2.24
CA ILE A 189 6.94 15.09 2.21
C ILE A 189 6.36 14.96 0.80
N LEU A 190 7.14 15.27 -0.23
CA LEU A 190 6.73 15.18 -1.63
C LEU A 190 6.36 13.73 -2.02
N TYR A 191 7.20 12.77 -1.63
CA TYR A 191 6.90 11.35 -1.81
C TYR A 191 5.61 10.93 -1.12
N GLY A 192 5.45 11.29 0.16
CA GLY A 192 4.25 10.95 0.95
C GLY A 192 2.98 11.57 0.38
N PHE A 193 3.04 12.85 -0.01
CA PHE A 193 1.93 13.57 -0.64
C PHE A 193 1.53 12.92 -1.97
N THR A 194 2.51 12.66 -2.84
CA THR A 194 2.27 12.04 -4.16
C THR A 194 1.67 10.64 -4.00
N SER A 195 2.25 9.81 -3.12
CA SER A 195 1.76 8.46 -2.87
C SER A 195 0.32 8.47 -2.36
N THR A 196 0.01 9.33 -1.38
CA THR A 196 -1.34 9.45 -0.82
C THR A 196 -2.35 9.93 -1.86
N THR A 197 -2.00 10.96 -2.65
CA THR A 197 -2.88 11.48 -3.72
C THR A 197 -3.21 10.41 -4.75
N VAL A 198 -2.23 9.60 -5.17
CA VAL A 198 -2.45 8.50 -6.12
C VAL A 198 -3.39 7.43 -5.52
N VAL A 199 -3.19 7.06 -4.26
CA VAL A 199 -4.07 6.10 -3.57
C VAL A 199 -5.49 6.63 -3.49
N GLU A 200 -5.70 7.87 -3.04
CA GLU A 200 -7.02 8.47 -2.90
C GLU A 200 -7.74 8.61 -4.23
N THR A 201 -7.05 9.09 -5.27
CA THR A 201 -7.59 9.19 -6.63
C THR A 201 -8.02 7.84 -7.15
N ARG A 202 -7.20 6.81 -6.98
CA ARG A 202 -7.54 5.45 -7.38
C ARG A 202 -8.75 4.91 -6.63
N MET A 203 -8.81 5.12 -5.31
CA MET A 203 -9.93 4.66 -4.48
C MET A 203 -11.23 5.39 -4.82
N SER A 204 -11.17 6.68 -5.11
CA SER A 204 -12.33 7.48 -5.55
C SER A 204 -12.85 7.03 -6.91
N LEU A 205 -11.97 6.81 -7.88
CA LEU A 205 -12.32 6.26 -9.20
C LEU A 205 -12.99 4.88 -9.10
N LEU A 206 -12.48 4.02 -8.23
CA LEU A 206 -13.07 2.69 -8.01
C LEU A 206 -14.45 2.76 -7.34
N ARG A 207 -14.65 3.69 -6.41
CA ARG A 207 -15.98 3.95 -5.81
C ARG A 207 -16.94 4.50 -6.86
N ALA A 208 -16.51 5.47 -7.67
CA ALA A 208 -17.31 6.02 -8.74
C ALA A 208 -17.70 4.97 -9.80
N ALA A 209 -16.75 4.14 -10.24
CA ALA A 209 -17.01 3.05 -11.15
C ALA A 209 -18.00 2.02 -10.56
N LYS A 210 -17.84 1.66 -9.29
CA LYS A 210 -18.78 0.75 -8.60
C LYS A 210 -20.18 1.38 -8.49
N SER A 211 -20.31 2.66 -8.14
CA SER A 211 -21.59 3.34 -8.08
C SER A 211 -22.25 3.47 -9.45
N ALA A 212 -21.48 3.77 -10.50
CA ALA A 212 -21.98 3.82 -11.88
C ALA A 212 -22.50 2.46 -12.37
N ILE A 213 -21.76 1.37 -12.08
CA ILE A 213 -22.21 0.00 -12.40
C ILE A 213 -23.48 -0.34 -11.63
N THR A 214 -23.56 -0.01 -10.34
CA THR A 214 -24.75 -0.25 -9.52
C THR A 214 -25.95 0.57 -10.02
N ALA A 215 -25.72 1.85 -10.39
CA ALA A 215 -26.75 2.70 -10.98
C ALA A 215 -27.22 2.18 -12.34
N SER A 216 -26.33 1.71 -13.20
CA SER A 216 -26.67 1.09 -14.50
C SER A 216 -27.48 -0.19 -14.32
N PHE A 217 -27.15 -0.97 -13.27
CA PHE A 217 -27.92 -2.19 -12.94
C PHE A 217 -29.31 -1.84 -12.40
N SER A 218 -29.43 -0.80 -11.57
CA SER A 218 -30.72 -0.33 -11.05
C SER A 218 -31.57 0.34 -12.14
N LEU A 219 -30.98 1.07 -13.08
CA LEU A 219 -31.65 1.64 -14.24
C LEU A 219 -32.09 0.57 -15.25
N GLY A 220 -31.30 -0.48 -15.44
CA GLY A 220 -31.68 -1.65 -16.25
C GLY A 220 -32.86 -2.45 -15.67
N PHE A 221 -33.12 -2.34 -14.36
CA PHE A 221 -34.28 -2.96 -13.71
C PHE A 221 -35.53 -2.06 -13.70
N ILE A 222 -35.40 -0.78 -14.06
CA ILE A 222 -36.49 0.19 -14.11
C ILE A 222 -37.08 0.31 -15.54
N PHE A 223 -36.54 -0.40 -16.54
CA PHE A 223 -37.23 -0.49 -17.82
C PHE A 223 -38.28 -1.61 -17.71
N PRO A 224 -39.56 -1.28 -17.53
CA PRO A 224 -40.58 -2.32 -17.50
C PRO A 224 -40.72 -2.88 -18.91
N TRP A 225 -40.54 -4.17 -19.07
CA TRP A 225 -41.17 -4.89 -20.13
C TRP A 225 -42.71 -4.82 -19.95
N SER A 226 -43.26 -3.70 -20.31
CA SER A 226 -44.68 -3.47 -20.41
C SER A 226 -45.08 -3.78 -21.85
N SER A 227 -45.38 -5.00 -22.10
CA SER A 227 -46.49 -5.44 -22.99
C SER A 227 -46.28 -6.88 -23.41
N ALA A 228 -46.92 -7.77 -22.75
CA ALA A 228 -47.68 -8.88 -23.28
C ALA A 228 -47.83 -9.97 -22.22
N THR A 229 -49.03 -10.07 -21.81
CA THR A 229 -49.83 -11.19 -21.32
C THR A 229 -50.40 -10.98 -19.95
N ARG A 230 -51.54 -10.30 -20.00
CA ARG A 230 -52.58 -10.41 -18.97
C ARG A 230 -53.16 -11.85 -19.08
N ARG A 231 -52.82 -12.72 -18.12
CA ARG A 231 -53.73 -13.76 -17.60
C ARG A 231 -53.13 -14.51 -16.42
N SER A 232 -53.99 -14.60 -15.40
CA SER A 232 -54.02 -15.59 -14.32
C SER A 232 -53.06 -15.49 -13.17
N GLY A 233 -53.46 -14.81 -12.10
CA GLY A 233 -53.86 -15.29 -10.77
C GLY A 233 -52.90 -16.21 -10.03
N LYS A 234 -52.31 -15.72 -9.01
CA LYS A 234 -52.33 -16.15 -7.62
C LYS A 234 -51.07 -15.69 -6.83
N THR A 235 -51.39 -15.03 -5.77
CA THR A 235 -50.55 -14.61 -4.65
C THR A 235 -49.66 -15.70 -4.08
N SER A 236 -48.40 -15.34 -3.75
CA SER A 236 -47.80 -15.78 -2.51
C SER A 236 -46.64 -14.83 -2.13
N PHE A 237 -46.86 -14.15 -1.04
CA PHE A 237 -45.94 -13.39 -0.23
C PHE A 237 -44.88 -14.33 0.32
N CYS A 238 -43.63 -13.98 0.19
CA CYS A 238 -42.58 -14.43 1.12
C CYS A 238 -41.60 -13.29 1.37
N SER A 239 -41.73 -12.73 2.57
CA SER A 239 -40.81 -11.84 3.20
C SER A 239 -39.50 -12.56 3.51
N PHE A 240 -38.36 -11.93 3.24
CA PHE A 240 -37.09 -12.25 3.90
C PHE A 240 -36.43 -10.97 4.33
N SER A 241 -36.56 -10.68 5.63
CA SER A 241 -35.72 -9.77 6.39
C SER A 241 -34.56 -10.57 6.99
N ALA A 242 -33.34 -10.15 6.76
CA ALA A 242 -32.19 -10.12 7.66
C ALA A 242 -30.99 -9.55 6.89
#